data_b7f69e7db6b19c92f0c28d3c51ebd3e9
#
_entry.id   b7f69e7db6b19c92f0c28d3c51ebd3e9
#
_cell.length_a   1.000
_cell.length_b   1.000
_cell.length_c   1.000
_cell.angle_alpha   90.00
_cell.angle_beta   90.00
_cell.angle_gamma   90.00
#
_symmetry.space_group_name_H-M   'P 1'
#
loop_
_entity.id
_entity.type
_entity.pdbx_description
1 polymer ?
#
loop_
_entity_poly.entity_id
_entity_poly.type
_entity_poly.pdbx_seq_one_letter_code
_entity_poly.pdbx_strand_id
1 'polypeptide(L)'
;MGVKKFIELVTRTLGLDEMKKSSKKKSVKNLLKKLNSKKNAIDKELKAKLGKKKKKELKEEKDIILFQIKKGEAILKKLNS
;
A
#
# COMPACT_ATOMS: atom_id res chain seq x y z
N MET A 1 -6.29 0.05 -14.94
CA MET A 1 -5.05 0.24 -14.19
C MET A 1 -4.85 -0.85 -13.18
N GLY A 2 -3.71 -1.51 -13.27
CA GLY A 2 -3.44 -2.63 -12.39
C GLY A 2 -2.95 -2.19 -11.02
N VAL A 3 -3.12 -3.07 -10.05
CA VAL A 3 -2.59 -2.88 -8.70
C VAL A 3 -1.07 -2.69 -8.73
N LYS A 4 -0.39 -3.27 -9.71
CA LYS A 4 1.07 -3.14 -9.86
C LYS A 4 1.52 -1.69 -10.00
N LYS A 5 0.82 -0.89 -10.81
CA LYS A 5 1.15 0.54 -10.97
C LYS A 5 0.95 1.29 -9.65
N PHE A 6 -0.11 0.95 -8.92
CA PHE A 6 -0.37 1.54 -7.62
C PHE A 6 0.76 1.20 -6.63
N ILE A 7 1.17 -0.06 -6.58
CA ILE A 7 2.26 -0.52 -5.72
C ILE A 7 3.56 0.21 -6.05
N GLU A 8 3.89 0.35 -7.35
CA GLU A 8 5.08 1.06 -7.78
C GLU A 8 5.05 2.53 -7.34
N LEU A 9 3.91 3.19 -7.50
CA LEU A 9 3.74 4.57 -7.10
C LEU A 9 3.95 4.73 -5.59
N VAL A 10 3.36 3.85 -4.79
CA VAL A 10 3.52 3.87 -3.33
C VAL A 10 4.97 3.65 -2.95
N THR A 11 5.63 2.66 -3.53
CA THR A 11 7.03 2.35 -3.26
C THR A 11 7.91 3.56 -3.56
N ARG A 12 7.69 4.20 -4.69
CA ARG A 12 8.44 5.39 -5.09
C ARG A 12 8.22 6.54 -4.11
N THR A 13 6.97 6.79 -3.73
CA THR A 13 6.65 7.88 -2.79
C THR A 13 7.25 7.63 -1.42
N LEU A 14 7.21 6.40 -0.92
CA LEU A 14 7.78 6.05 0.38
C LEU A 14 9.31 6.16 0.38
N GLY A 15 9.94 6.05 -0.80
CA GLY A 15 11.39 6.15 -0.94
C GLY A 15 11.93 7.55 -1.17
N LEU A 16 11.06 8.54 -1.33
CA LEU A 16 11.51 9.91 -1.61
C LEU A 16 11.90 10.64 -0.33
N ASP A 17 13.21 10.84 -0.14
CA ASP A 17 13.74 11.56 1.01
C ASP A 17 13.79 13.08 0.80
N GLU A 18 13.53 13.54 -0.42
CA GLU A 18 13.65 14.94 -0.79
C GLU A 18 12.44 15.80 -0.40
N MET A 19 11.34 15.16 -0.03
CA MET A 19 10.13 15.88 0.37
C MET A 19 10.28 16.52 1.74
N LYS A 20 9.70 17.70 1.90
CA LYS A 20 9.64 18.34 3.21
C LYS A 20 8.90 17.44 4.19
N LYS A 21 9.31 17.48 5.46
CA LYS A 21 8.73 16.63 6.51
C LYS A 21 7.21 16.70 6.57
N SER A 22 6.65 17.91 6.53
CA SER A 22 5.19 18.10 6.59
C SER A 22 4.47 17.54 5.36
N SER A 23 5.03 17.78 4.17
CA SER A 23 4.46 17.25 2.93
C SER A 23 4.54 15.74 2.88
N LYS A 24 5.66 15.17 3.33
CA LYS A 24 5.84 13.72 3.38
C LYS A 24 4.84 13.08 4.33
N LYS A 25 4.63 13.67 5.50
CA LYS A 25 3.67 13.17 6.48
C LYS A 25 2.26 13.09 5.89
N LYS A 26 1.82 14.15 5.22
CA LYS A 26 0.51 14.20 4.58
C LYS A 26 0.39 13.16 3.47
N SER A 27 1.43 13.06 2.63
CA SER A 27 1.47 12.08 1.54
C SER A 27 1.40 10.65 2.06
N VAL A 28 2.17 10.35 3.12
CA VAL A 28 2.17 9.01 3.72
C VAL A 28 0.81 8.68 4.31
N LYS A 29 0.16 9.62 5.00
CA LYS A 29 -1.19 9.41 5.54
C LYS A 29 -2.19 9.09 4.44
N ASN A 30 -2.15 9.83 3.34
CA ASN A 30 -3.04 9.60 2.20
C ASN A 30 -2.79 8.25 1.57
N LEU A 31 -1.51 7.86 1.44
CA LEU A 31 -1.13 6.56 0.91
C LEU A 31 -1.62 5.42 1.80
N LEU A 32 -1.51 5.58 3.12
CA LEU A 32 -2.00 4.56 4.04
C LEU A 32 -3.50 4.34 3.90
N LYS A 33 -4.27 5.40 3.71
CA LYS A 33 -5.70 5.29 3.46
C LYS A 33 -5.99 4.52 2.18
N LYS A 34 -5.26 4.84 1.10
CA LYS A 34 -5.41 4.16 -0.19
C LYS A 34 -4.99 2.70 -0.09
N LEU A 35 -3.90 2.42 0.62
CA LEU A 35 -3.42 1.05 0.83
C LEU A 35 -4.45 0.21 1.58
N ASN A 36 -5.02 0.76 2.64
CA ASN A 36 -6.06 0.07 3.40
C ASN A 36 -7.30 -0.20 2.54
N SER A 37 -7.70 0.76 1.71
CA SER A 37 -8.83 0.57 0.78
C SER A 37 -8.55 -0.54 -0.22
N LYS A 38 -7.35 -0.58 -0.79
CA LYS A 38 -6.94 -1.63 -1.72
C LYS A 38 -6.89 -2.99 -1.04
N LYS A 39 -6.35 -3.05 0.17
CA LYS A 39 -6.32 -4.28 0.96
C LYS A 39 -7.73 -4.83 1.18
N ASN A 40 -8.66 -3.96 1.57
CA ASN A 40 -10.04 -4.35 1.81
C ASN A 40 -10.73 -4.84 0.53
N ALA A 41 -10.45 -4.19 -0.60
CA ALA A 41 -10.98 -4.62 -1.90
C ALA A 41 -10.45 -6.00 -2.27
N ILE A 42 -9.17 -6.26 -2.05
CA ILE A 42 -8.57 -7.56 -2.31
C ILE A 42 -9.18 -8.63 -1.40
N ASP A 43 -9.37 -8.32 -0.12
CA ASP A 43 -10.01 -9.25 0.82
C ASP A 43 -11.41 -9.64 0.36
N LYS A 44 -12.18 -8.69 -0.16
CA LYS A 44 -13.51 -8.97 -0.72
C LYS A 44 -13.42 -9.88 -1.93
N GLU A 45 -12.48 -9.62 -2.83
CA GLU A 45 -12.27 -10.46 -4.01
C GLU A 45 -11.84 -11.87 -3.64
N LEU A 46 -11.00 -12.02 -2.62
CA LEU A 46 -10.55 -13.33 -2.14
C LEU A 46 -11.69 -14.17 -1.57
N LYS A 47 -12.75 -13.55 -1.10
CA LYS A 47 -13.94 -14.25 -0.61
C LYS A 47 -14.84 -14.75 -1.74
N ALA A 48 -14.68 -14.21 -2.95
CA ALA A 48 -15.44 -14.65 -4.12
C ALA A 48 -14.85 -15.95 -4.67
N LYS A 49 -15.64 -16.63 -5.50
CA LYS A 49 -15.16 -17.84 -6.18
C LYS A 49 -14.21 -17.44 -7.30
N LEU A 50 -12.92 -17.57 -7.06
CA LEU A 50 -11.87 -17.24 -8.02
C LEU A 50 -11.09 -18.49 -8.40
N GLY A 51 -10.53 -18.50 -9.60
CA GLY A 51 -9.60 -19.54 -10.02
C GLY A 51 -8.34 -19.49 -9.15
N LYS A 52 -7.65 -20.63 -9.04
CA LYS A 52 -6.45 -20.74 -8.22
C LYS A 52 -5.38 -19.71 -8.59
N LYS A 53 -5.19 -19.45 -9.88
CA LYS A 53 -4.21 -18.51 -10.37
C LYS A 53 -4.53 -17.07 -9.92
N LYS A 54 -5.78 -16.67 -10.07
CA LYS A 54 -6.22 -15.33 -9.66
C LYS A 54 -6.10 -15.16 -8.15
N LYS A 55 -6.49 -16.17 -7.41
CA LYS A 55 -6.41 -16.18 -5.94
C LYS A 55 -4.96 -16.01 -5.48
N LYS A 56 -4.03 -16.71 -6.12
CA LYS A 56 -2.60 -16.62 -5.81
C LYS A 56 -2.06 -15.22 -6.08
N GLU A 57 -2.42 -14.64 -7.23
CA GLU A 57 -2.01 -13.29 -7.60
C GLU A 57 -2.50 -12.27 -6.58
N LEU A 58 -3.76 -12.37 -6.17
CA LEU A 58 -4.34 -11.46 -5.19
C LEU A 58 -3.67 -11.57 -3.82
N LYS A 59 -3.32 -12.78 -3.40
CA LYS A 59 -2.58 -12.99 -2.15
C LYS A 59 -1.21 -12.34 -2.18
N GLU A 60 -0.50 -12.49 -3.30
CA GLU A 60 0.81 -11.86 -3.48
C GLU A 60 0.70 -10.33 -3.43
N GLU A 61 -0.29 -9.77 -4.11
CA GLU A 61 -0.54 -8.33 -4.09
C GLU A 61 -0.88 -7.84 -2.68
N LYS A 62 -1.70 -8.61 -1.96
CA LYS A 62 -2.05 -8.27 -0.58
C LYS A 62 -0.82 -8.26 0.32
N ASP A 63 0.06 -9.24 0.17
CA ASP A 63 1.28 -9.32 0.98
C ASP A 63 2.17 -8.09 0.74
N ILE A 64 2.30 -7.67 -0.51
CA ILE A 64 3.07 -6.47 -0.86
C ILE A 64 2.43 -5.23 -0.24
N ILE A 65 1.11 -5.11 -0.33
CA ILE A 65 0.37 -3.98 0.23
C ILE A 65 0.53 -3.93 1.75
N LEU A 66 0.44 -5.08 2.42
CA LEU A 66 0.64 -5.16 3.87
C LEU A 66 2.05 -4.71 4.27
N PHE A 67 3.05 -5.11 3.49
CA PHE A 67 4.43 -4.67 3.71
C PHE A 67 4.54 -3.15 3.56
N GLN A 68 3.90 -2.59 2.55
CA GLN A 68 3.90 -1.14 2.31
C GLN A 68 3.18 -0.39 3.43
N ILE A 69 2.09 -0.93 3.95
CA ILE A 69 1.39 -0.35 5.09
C ILE A 69 2.32 -0.28 6.30
N LYS A 70 3.01 -1.37 6.61
CA LYS A 70 3.98 -1.40 7.71
C LYS A 70 5.07 -0.36 7.54
N LYS A 71 5.62 -0.28 6.33
CA LYS A 71 6.68 0.68 6.02
C LYS A 71 6.18 2.12 6.15
N GLY A 72 4.97 2.40 5.65
CA GLY A 72 4.37 3.73 5.76
C GLY A 72 4.10 4.12 7.20
N GLU A 73 3.60 3.19 8.01
CA GLU A 73 3.36 3.44 9.44
C GLU A 73 4.66 3.73 10.17
N ALA A 74 5.72 3.00 9.86
CA ALA A 74 7.04 3.23 10.46
C ALA A 74 7.58 4.61 10.10
N ILE A 75 7.44 5.02 8.83
CA ILE A 75 7.85 6.34 8.38
C ILE A 75 7.05 7.43 9.09
N LEU A 76 5.74 7.25 9.19
CA LEU A 76 4.86 8.21 9.85
C LEU A 76 5.22 8.36 11.33
N LYS A 77 5.52 7.25 12.00
CA LYS A 77 5.95 7.25 13.39
C LYS A 77 7.24 8.04 13.57
N LYS A 78 8.19 7.87 12.65
CA LYS A 78 9.45 8.63 12.65
C LYS A 78 9.21 10.12 12.48
N LEU A 79 8.28 10.49 11.59
CA LEU A 79 7.96 11.87 11.31
C LEU A 79 7.23 12.55 12.46
N ASN A 80 6.57 11.77 13.31
CA ASN A 80 5.84 12.28 14.47
C ASN A 80 6.70 12.38 15.74
N SER A 81 7.88 11.79 15.73
CA SER A 81 8.77 11.82 16.92
C SER A 81 9.65 13.05 16.98
#